data_3cddf6074fd655a716592d6fc318c40e
#
_entry.id   3cddf6074fd655a716592d6fc318c40e
#
_cell.length_a   1.000
_cell.length_b   1.000
_cell.length_c   1.000
_cell.angle_alpha   90.00
_cell.angle_beta   90.00
_cell.angle_gamma   90.00
#
_symmetry.space_group_name_H-M   'P 1'
#
loop_
_entity.id
_entity.type
_entity.pdbx_description
1 polymer ?
#
loop_
_entity_poly.entity_id
_entity_poly.type
_entity_poly.pdbx_seq_one_letter_code
_entity_poly.pdbx_strand_id
1 'polypeptide(L)'
;MNADNAKINLKRKLLSDFNLYLILRLPKSVFAPYTSIPTNLLFFNADKGGTEKTHFYRLDMPEGIKSFGKTKQMSLEHFAPFLAWWQNGKEALQDESGNFKAKAYTKEELESRNYNFDLCGYVSEEEEILAPLELMEQIKTERDKLNATLDSIMKQISQIIKGNE
;
A
#
# COMPACT_ATOMS: atom_id res chain seq x y z
N MET A 1 7.79 11.45 -27.77
CA MET A 1 6.98 10.27 -27.36
C MET A 1 6.71 10.45 -25.88
N ASN A 2 5.46 10.67 -25.48
CA ASN A 2 5.14 10.94 -24.05
C ASN A 2 5.39 9.69 -23.21
N ALA A 3 6.00 9.83 -22.04
CA ALA A 3 6.31 8.73 -21.13
C ALA A 3 5.06 7.87 -20.77
N ASP A 4 3.89 8.46 -20.75
CA ASP A 4 2.64 7.76 -20.48
C ASP A 4 2.24 6.79 -21.62
N ASN A 5 2.49 7.17 -22.88
CA ASN A 5 2.25 6.28 -24.01
C ASN A 5 3.18 5.06 -24.02
N ALA A 6 4.42 5.22 -23.55
CA ALA A 6 5.36 4.11 -23.43
C ALA A 6 4.90 3.10 -22.38
N LYS A 7 4.39 3.57 -21.23
CA LYS A 7 3.83 2.73 -20.17
C LYS A 7 2.61 1.96 -20.63
N ILE A 8 1.67 2.63 -21.33
CA ILE A 8 0.47 2.01 -21.89
C ILE A 8 0.84 0.93 -22.90
N ASN A 9 1.77 1.23 -23.80
CA ASN A 9 2.22 0.26 -24.81
C ASN A 9 2.90 -0.96 -24.18
N LEU A 10 3.69 -0.78 -23.12
CA LEU A 10 4.31 -1.88 -22.39
C LEU A 10 3.24 -2.77 -21.73
N LYS A 11 2.25 -2.19 -21.08
CA LYS A 11 1.14 -2.92 -20.44
C LYS A 11 0.29 -3.66 -21.47
N ARG A 12 -0.02 -3.02 -22.59
CA ARG A 12 -0.70 -3.65 -23.73
C ARG A 12 0.06 -4.87 -24.24
N LYS A 13 1.37 -4.71 -24.47
CA LYS A 13 2.24 -5.80 -24.91
C LYS A 13 2.28 -6.94 -23.89
N LEU A 14 2.37 -6.64 -22.60
CA LEU A 14 2.34 -7.64 -21.54
C LEU A 14 1.05 -8.48 -21.60
N LEU A 15 -0.11 -7.85 -21.77
CA LEU A 15 -1.40 -8.55 -21.87
C LEU A 15 -1.58 -9.32 -23.19
N SER A 16 -0.90 -8.91 -24.26
CA SER A 16 -1.00 -9.57 -25.57
C SER A 16 -0.03 -10.74 -25.73
N ASP A 17 1.19 -10.59 -25.23
CA ASP A 17 2.27 -11.56 -25.44
C ASP A 17 2.34 -12.62 -24.32
N PHE A 18 1.77 -12.30 -23.16
CA PHE A 18 1.79 -13.14 -21.94
C PHE A 18 0.39 -13.28 -21.35
N ASN A 19 0.20 -14.31 -20.56
CA ASN A 19 -0.97 -14.45 -19.71
C ASN A 19 -0.68 -13.85 -18.34
N LEU A 20 -1.06 -12.58 -18.12
CA LEU A 20 -1.01 -11.90 -16.82
C LEU A 20 -2.22 -12.32 -16.00
N TYR A 21 -2.07 -13.38 -15.20
CA TYR A 21 -3.19 -13.99 -14.49
C TYR A 21 -3.46 -13.39 -13.10
N LEU A 22 -2.47 -12.68 -12.50
CA LEU A 22 -2.62 -12.10 -11.17
C LEU A 22 -1.78 -10.82 -11.02
N ILE A 23 -2.39 -9.81 -10.41
CA ILE A 23 -1.73 -8.62 -9.87
C ILE A 23 -2.01 -8.59 -8.36
N LEU A 24 -0.96 -8.72 -7.56
CA LEU A 24 -1.01 -8.63 -6.11
C LEU A 24 -0.41 -7.31 -5.65
N ARG A 25 -1.26 -6.46 -5.07
CA ARG A 25 -0.81 -5.19 -4.51
C ARG A 25 -0.33 -5.37 -3.09
N LEU A 26 0.90 -4.98 -2.84
CA LEU A 26 1.50 -4.97 -1.50
C LEU A 26 1.11 -3.69 -0.74
N PRO A 27 1.03 -3.74 0.59
CA PRO A 27 0.78 -2.57 1.40
C PRO A 27 1.92 -1.54 1.31
N LYS A 28 1.67 -0.35 1.85
CA LYS A 28 2.68 0.71 1.97
C LYS A 28 3.89 0.22 2.77
N SER A 29 5.03 0.87 2.58
CA SER A 29 6.27 0.68 3.39
C SER A 29 6.93 -0.70 3.38
N VAL A 30 6.49 -1.65 2.55
CA VAL A 30 7.15 -2.98 2.44
C VAL A 30 8.64 -2.84 2.08
N PHE A 31 8.99 -1.81 1.31
CA PHE A 31 10.36 -1.51 0.91
C PHE A 31 11.00 -0.34 1.69
N ALA A 32 10.48 -0.03 2.89
CA ALA A 32 11.09 0.98 3.74
C ALA A 32 12.51 0.55 4.21
N PRO A 33 13.47 1.45 4.33
CA PRO A 33 13.37 2.91 4.23
C PRO A 33 13.50 3.48 2.81
N TYR A 34 13.64 2.65 1.77
CA TYR A 34 13.91 3.11 0.40
C TYR A 34 12.69 3.77 -0.24
N THR A 35 11.49 3.25 0.01
CA THR A 35 10.24 3.83 -0.46
C THR A 35 9.06 3.39 0.42
N SER A 36 8.08 4.29 0.58
CA SER A 36 6.79 4.00 1.20
C SER A 36 5.70 3.69 0.16
N ILE A 37 6.02 3.79 -1.13
CA ILE A 37 5.05 3.61 -2.21
C ILE A 37 4.61 2.14 -2.27
N PRO A 38 3.30 1.87 -2.33
CA PRO A 38 2.79 0.52 -2.54
C PRO A 38 3.23 -0.02 -3.90
N THR A 39 3.55 -1.30 -3.94
CA THR A 39 4.10 -1.97 -5.12
C THR A 39 3.17 -3.07 -5.58
N ASN A 40 3.04 -3.25 -6.89
CA ASN A 40 2.32 -4.36 -7.48
C ASN A 40 3.30 -5.48 -7.86
N LEU A 41 2.99 -6.71 -7.44
CA LEU A 41 3.62 -7.92 -7.95
C LEU A 41 2.79 -8.44 -9.13
N LEU A 42 3.41 -8.62 -10.28
CA LEU A 42 2.80 -9.11 -11.50
C LEU A 42 3.18 -10.58 -11.70
N PHE A 43 2.17 -11.44 -11.80
CA PHE A 43 2.36 -12.87 -12.06
C PHE A 43 1.84 -13.22 -13.44
N PHE A 44 2.72 -13.70 -14.27
CA PHE A 44 2.40 -14.05 -15.66
C PHE A 44 3.18 -15.26 -16.13
N ASN A 45 2.67 -15.93 -17.15
CA ASN A 45 3.34 -17.00 -17.84
C ASN A 45 3.37 -16.72 -19.35
N ALA A 46 4.23 -17.46 -20.07
CA ALA A 46 4.46 -17.26 -21.49
C ALA A 46 3.45 -18.02 -22.37
N ASP A 47 2.17 -18.02 -21.99
CA ASP A 47 1.12 -18.67 -22.77
C ASP A 47 0.86 -17.86 -24.04
N LYS A 48 0.94 -18.55 -25.19
CA LYS A 48 0.77 -17.92 -26.51
C LYS A 48 -0.61 -17.34 -26.79
N GLY A 49 -1.59 -17.61 -25.93
CA GLY A 49 -2.96 -17.10 -26.06
C GLY A 49 -3.14 -15.67 -25.53
N GLY A 50 -2.13 -15.10 -24.89
CA GLY A 50 -2.25 -13.81 -24.20
C GLY A 50 -3.07 -13.90 -22.91
N THR A 51 -3.50 -12.74 -22.43
CA THR A 51 -4.32 -12.61 -21.20
C THR A 51 -5.79 -12.59 -21.56
N GLU A 52 -6.57 -13.50 -21.01
CA GLU A 52 -8.03 -13.48 -21.06
C GLU A 52 -8.60 -12.71 -19.87
N LYS A 53 -8.11 -13.03 -18.66
CA LYS A 53 -8.61 -12.50 -17.39
C LYS A 53 -7.47 -12.33 -16.41
N THR A 54 -7.43 -11.19 -15.73
CA THR A 54 -6.46 -10.88 -14.67
C THR A 54 -7.18 -10.74 -13.33
N HIS A 55 -6.74 -11.48 -12.34
CA HIS A 55 -7.17 -11.32 -10.96
C HIS A 55 -6.38 -10.22 -10.28
N PHE A 56 -7.05 -9.37 -9.53
CA PHE A 56 -6.44 -8.33 -8.70
C PHE A 56 -6.72 -8.66 -7.25
N TYR A 57 -5.73 -8.51 -6.41
CA TYR A 57 -5.87 -8.64 -4.97
C TYR A 57 -5.03 -7.57 -4.28
N ARG A 58 -5.62 -6.85 -3.32
CA ARG A 58 -4.94 -5.91 -2.45
C ARG A 58 -4.67 -6.57 -1.11
N LEU A 59 -3.42 -6.66 -0.75
CA LEU A 59 -3.00 -7.08 0.57
C LEU A 59 -2.96 -5.84 1.47
N ASP A 60 -3.87 -5.79 2.43
CA ASP A 60 -3.95 -4.69 3.38
C ASP A 60 -2.87 -4.80 4.45
N MET A 61 -2.61 -3.70 5.16
CA MET A 61 -1.70 -3.69 6.30
C MET A 61 -2.25 -4.62 7.38
N PRO A 62 -1.44 -5.51 7.96
CA PRO A 62 -1.89 -6.37 9.05
C PRO A 62 -2.32 -5.57 10.27
N GLU A 63 -3.31 -6.06 10.99
CA GLU A 63 -3.81 -5.43 12.21
C GLU A 63 -2.67 -5.17 13.21
N GLY A 64 -2.66 -3.98 13.80
CA GLY A 64 -1.62 -3.57 14.75
C GLY A 64 -0.27 -3.19 14.14
N ILE A 65 -0.11 -3.26 12.81
CA ILE A 65 1.10 -2.82 12.10
C ILE A 65 0.79 -1.54 11.33
N LYS A 66 1.33 -0.40 11.77
CA LYS A 66 1.19 0.89 11.06
C LYS A 66 2.09 1.00 9.83
N SER A 67 3.29 0.43 9.90
CA SER A 67 4.26 0.42 8.80
C SER A 67 5.25 -0.72 8.94
N PHE A 68 5.72 -1.24 7.80
CA PHE A 68 6.89 -2.12 7.76
C PHE A 68 8.18 -1.30 7.83
N GLY A 69 9.29 -1.95 8.20
CA GLY A 69 10.60 -1.32 8.30
C GLY A 69 11.68 -2.34 8.66
N LYS A 70 12.88 -1.87 8.96
CA LYS A 70 14.04 -2.76 9.27
C LYS A 70 13.77 -3.72 10.42
N THR A 71 13.04 -3.27 11.45
CA THR A 71 12.75 -4.06 12.66
C THR A 71 11.44 -4.85 12.57
N LYS A 72 10.54 -4.46 11.68
CA LYS A 72 9.27 -5.15 11.40
C LYS A 72 9.18 -5.38 9.90
N GLN A 73 9.79 -6.43 9.43
CA GLN A 73 9.73 -6.79 8.01
C GLN A 73 8.47 -7.57 7.68
N MET A 74 8.05 -7.46 6.42
CA MET A 74 6.98 -8.31 5.91
C MET A 74 7.47 -9.76 5.86
N SER A 75 6.69 -10.70 6.42
CA SER A 75 6.94 -12.14 6.41
C SER A 75 5.95 -12.88 5.51
N LEU A 76 6.21 -14.15 5.23
CA LEU A 76 5.31 -15.00 4.44
C LEU A 76 3.93 -15.18 5.09
N GLU A 77 3.84 -15.13 6.40
CA GLU A 77 2.57 -15.24 7.15
C GLU A 77 1.57 -14.15 6.76
N HIS A 78 2.05 -12.95 6.42
CA HIS A 78 1.20 -11.85 5.98
C HIS A 78 0.48 -12.13 4.65
N PHE A 79 0.93 -13.12 3.88
CA PHE A 79 0.26 -13.54 2.65
C PHE A 79 -0.86 -14.57 2.89
N ALA A 80 -1.06 -15.05 4.11
CA ALA A 80 -2.07 -16.06 4.40
C ALA A 80 -3.48 -15.69 3.92
N PRO A 81 -3.99 -14.46 4.11
CA PRO A 81 -5.31 -14.06 3.59
C PRO A 81 -5.40 -14.14 2.06
N PHE A 82 -4.34 -13.72 1.36
CA PHE A 82 -4.27 -13.84 -0.10
C PHE A 82 -4.25 -15.30 -0.54
N LEU A 83 -3.45 -16.16 0.09
CA LEU A 83 -3.35 -17.58 -0.25
C LEU A 83 -4.69 -18.29 -0.03
N ALA A 84 -5.36 -18.01 1.08
CA ALA A 84 -6.70 -18.54 1.35
C ALA A 84 -7.69 -18.12 0.27
N TRP A 85 -7.72 -16.85 -0.11
CA TRP A 85 -8.58 -16.37 -1.19
C TRP A 85 -8.24 -17.02 -2.54
N TRP A 86 -6.96 -17.16 -2.86
CA TRP A 86 -6.50 -17.77 -4.10
C TRP A 86 -6.93 -19.22 -4.24
N GLN A 87 -6.91 -19.97 -3.14
CA GLN A 87 -7.31 -21.39 -3.07
C GLN A 87 -8.84 -21.57 -3.06
N ASN A 88 -9.59 -20.64 -2.48
CA ASN A 88 -11.03 -20.75 -2.26
C ASN A 88 -11.91 -20.10 -3.35
N GLY A 89 -11.46 -20.10 -4.61
CA GLY A 89 -12.31 -19.73 -5.75
C GLY A 89 -12.14 -18.31 -6.26
N LYS A 90 -11.33 -17.44 -5.62
CA LYS A 90 -11.00 -16.08 -6.09
C LYS A 90 -12.22 -15.18 -6.33
N GLU A 91 -13.19 -15.26 -5.44
CA GLU A 91 -14.39 -14.43 -5.50
C GLU A 91 -14.07 -12.95 -5.32
N ALA A 92 -14.97 -12.08 -5.82
CA ALA A 92 -14.82 -10.64 -5.60
C ALA A 92 -15.01 -10.32 -4.12
N LEU A 93 -14.08 -9.56 -3.55
CA LEU A 93 -14.12 -9.07 -2.16
C LEU A 93 -14.18 -7.56 -2.15
N GLN A 94 -14.98 -7.01 -1.24
CA GLN A 94 -15.04 -5.58 -0.95
C GLN A 94 -14.55 -5.31 0.46
N ASP A 95 -14.01 -4.12 0.67
CA ASP A 95 -13.69 -3.60 1.99
C ASP A 95 -14.92 -2.93 2.65
N GLU A 96 -14.77 -2.46 3.88
CA GLU A 96 -15.84 -1.81 4.64
C GLU A 96 -16.39 -0.54 3.95
N SER A 97 -15.58 0.10 3.10
CA SER A 97 -15.96 1.27 2.32
C SER A 97 -16.63 0.92 0.99
N GLY A 98 -16.85 -0.38 0.70
CA GLY A 98 -17.45 -0.85 -0.55
C GLY A 98 -16.49 -0.88 -1.75
N ASN A 99 -15.20 -0.59 -1.58
CA ASN A 99 -14.21 -0.68 -2.62
C ASN A 99 -13.76 -2.12 -2.83
N PHE A 100 -13.48 -2.50 -4.08
CA PHE A 100 -12.98 -3.84 -4.34
C PHE A 100 -11.57 -4.04 -3.78
N LYS A 101 -11.45 -4.96 -2.85
CA LYS A 101 -10.18 -5.49 -2.35
C LYS A 101 -9.63 -6.57 -3.28
N ALA A 102 -10.51 -7.37 -3.84
CA ALA A 102 -10.19 -8.39 -4.83
C ALA A 102 -11.27 -8.47 -5.90
N LYS A 103 -10.86 -8.50 -7.17
CA LYS A 103 -11.75 -8.66 -8.31
C LYS A 103 -10.96 -9.12 -9.53
N ALA A 104 -11.63 -9.87 -10.41
CA ALA A 104 -11.08 -10.19 -11.71
C ALA A 104 -11.63 -9.25 -12.78
N TYR A 105 -10.78 -8.90 -13.75
CA TYR A 105 -11.11 -8.07 -14.90
C TYR A 105 -10.69 -8.78 -16.17
N THR A 106 -11.52 -8.68 -17.21
CA THR A 106 -11.17 -9.16 -18.54
C THR A 106 -10.18 -8.24 -19.23
N LYS A 107 -9.57 -8.72 -20.30
CA LYS A 107 -8.64 -7.89 -21.11
C LYS A 107 -9.34 -6.64 -21.65
N GLU A 108 -10.58 -6.78 -22.13
CA GLU A 108 -11.39 -5.68 -22.69
C GLU A 108 -11.71 -4.62 -21.61
N GLU A 109 -12.01 -5.06 -20.38
CA GLU A 109 -12.21 -4.15 -19.24
C GLU A 109 -10.94 -3.38 -18.89
N LEU A 110 -9.75 -4.02 -18.97
CA LEU A 110 -8.48 -3.37 -18.74
C LEU A 110 -8.14 -2.38 -19.87
N GLU A 111 -8.43 -2.72 -21.10
CA GLU A 111 -8.26 -1.83 -22.27
C GLU A 111 -9.14 -0.60 -22.16
N SER A 112 -10.41 -0.75 -21.82
CA SER A 112 -11.34 0.37 -21.64
C SER A 112 -10.93 1.33 -20.52
N ARG A 113 -10.08 0.88 -19.57
CA ARG A 113 -9.53 1.63 -18.44
C ARG A 113 -8.07 2.05 -18.66
N ASN A 114 -7.63 2.17 -19.92
CA ASN A 114 -6.26 2.56 -20.28
C ASN A 114 -5.19 1.69 -19.61
N TYR A 115 -5.45 0.39 -19.48
CA TYR A 115 -4.54 -0.56 -18.83
C TYR A 115 -4.16 -0.14 -17.40
N ASN A 116 -5.12 0.36 -16.64
CA ASN A 116 -4.90 0.69 -15.25
C ASN A 116 -4.72 -0.60 -14.43
N PHE A 117 -3.56 -0.77 -13.79
CA PHE A 117 -3.24 -1.91 -12.93
C PHE A 117 -3.47 -1.62 -11.43
N ASP A 118 -4.09 -0.49 -11.11
CA ASP A 118 -4.39 -0.06 -9.74
C ASP A 118 -5.90 -0.11 -9.43
N LEU A 119 -6.62 -1.09 -9.98
CA LEU A 119 -8.08 -1.15 -9.92
C LEU A 119 -8.65 -1.58 -8.57
N CYS A 120 -7.86 -2.22 -7.71
CA CYS A 120 -8.29 -2.57 -6.35
C CYS A 120 -8.13 -1.46 -5.32
N GLY A 121 -7.81 -0.25 -5.78
CA GLY A 121 -7.75 0.95 -4.95
C GLY A 121 -6.72 0.91 -3.84
N TYR A 122 -6.64 1.99 -3.14
CA TYR A 122 -6.07 2.08 -1.81
C TYR A 122 -7.22 2.08 -0.82
N VAL A 123 -7.04 1.53 0.37
CA VAL A 123 -7.70 2.13 1.52
C VAL A 123 -7.17 3.56 1.53
N SER A 124 -7.93 4.50 1.02
CA SER A 124 -7.67 5.89 1.35
C SER A 124 -7.93 5.95 2.84
N GLU A 125 -6.89 5.98 3.66
CA GLU A 125 -6.97 6.83 4.82
C GLU A 125 -7.29 8.17 4.19
N GLU A 126 -8.54 8.60 4.23
CA GLU A 126 -8.87 10.00 4.08
C GLU A 126 -8.09 10.64 5.22
N GLU A 127 -6.90 11.13 4.91
CA GLU A 127 -6.26 12.14 5.74
C GLU A 127 -7.30 13.25 5.74
N GLU A 128 -8.00 13.37 6.86
CA GLU A 128 -8.93 14.44 7.10
C GLU A 128 -8.13 15.72 6.85
N ILE A 129 -8.34 16.32 5.67
CA ILE A 129 -7.63 17.56 5.30
C ILE A 129 -8.22 18.62 6.21
N LEU A 130 -7.64 18.73 7.41
CA LEU A 130 -7.99 19.74 8.39
C LEU A 130 -7.89 21.11 7.72
N ALA A 131 -8.84 21.98 8.03
CA ALA A 131 -8.75 23.36 7.60
C ALA A 131 -7.39 23.96 8.05
N PRO A 132 -6.75 24.84 7.26
CA PRO A 132 -5.42 25.35 7.57
C PRO A 132 -5.25 25.87 9.00
N LEU A 133 -6.29 26.47 9.56
CA LEU A 133 -6.32 26.96 10.94
C LEU A 133 -6.30 25.80 11.96
N GLU A 134 -7.10 24.77 11.74
CA GLU A 134 -7.15 23.58 12.60
C GLU A 134 -5.82 22.81 12.57
N LEU A 135 -5.21 22.70 11.40
CA LEU A 135 -3.88 22.10 11.23
C LEU A 135 -2.80 22.89 12.00
N MET A 136 -2.85 24.23 11.95
CA MET A 136 -1.95 25.09 12.72
C MET A 136 -2.13 24.92 14.24
N GLU A 137 -3.36 24.80 14.71
CA GLU A 137 -3.66 24.56 16.13
C GLU A 137 -3.18 23.17 16.58
N GLN A 138 -3.37 22.15 15.75
CA GLN A 138 -2.88 20.82 16.03
C GLN A 138 -1.35 20.78 16.12
N ILE A 139 -0.65 21.37 15.14
CA ILE A 139 0.82 21.49 15.13
C ILE A 139 1.30 22.21 16.39
N LYS A 140 0.66 23.30 16.79
CA LYS A 140 0.99 24.04 18.00
C LYS A 140 0.83 23.18 19.24
N THR A 141 -0.27 22.47 19.35
CA THR A 141 -0.57 21.58 20.49
C THR A 141 0.44 20.44 20.60
N GLU A 142 0.80 19.81 19.49
CA GLU A 142 1.80 18.73 19.47
C GLU A 142 3.19 19.25 19.82
N ARG A 143 3.56 20.41 19.30
CA ARG A 143 4.82 21.08 19.64
C ARG A 143 4.91 21.38 21.15
N ASP A 144 3.84 21.91 21.74
CA ASP A 144 3.82 22.28 23.15
C ASP A 144 3.90 21.00 24.04
N LYS A 145 3.26 19.89 23.65
CA LYS A 145 3.44 18.59 24.31
C LYS A 145 4.87 18.06 24.21
N LEU A 146 5.49 18.19 23.04
CA LEU A 146 6.86 17.75 22.83
C LEU A 146 7.84 18.58 23.67
N ASN A 147 7.66 19.90 23.71
CA ASN A 147 8.47 20.79 24.54
C ASN A 147 8.33 20.47 26.04
N ALA A 148 7.11 20.22 26.52
CA ALA A 148 6.91 19.83 27.93
C ALA A 148 7.61 18.49 28.26
N THR A 149 7.62 17.54 27.33
CA THR A 149 8.34 16.27 27.48
C THR A 149 9.86 16.50 27.53
N LEU A 150 10.38 17.32 26.63
CA LEU A 150 11.79 17.70 26.63
C LEU A 150 12.22 18.37 27.93
N ASP A 151 11.44 19.34 28.43
CA ASP A 151 11.71 20.02 29.70
C ASP A 151 11.71 19.04 30.89
N SER A 152 10.80 18.06 30.88
CA SER A 152 10.77 17.00 31.89
C SER A 152 12.04 16.14 31.87
N ILE A 153 12.47 15.72 30.68
CA ILE A 153 13.69 14.94 30.50
C ILE A 153 14.93 15.76 30.94
N MET A 154 15.00 17.02 30.55
CA MET A 154 16.10 17.91 30.95
C MET A 154 16.17 18.08 32.48
N LYS A 155 15.02 18.18 33.16
CA LYS A 155 14.97 18.21 34.64
C LYS A 155 15.49 16.90 35.25
N GLN A 156 15.08 15.76 34.73
CA GLN A 156 15.55 14.46 35.20
C GLN A 156 17.04 14.29 35.02
N ILE A 157 17.61 14.66 33.88
CA ILE A 157 19.03 14.64 33.60
C ILE A 157 19.78 15.55 34.62
N SER A 158 19.27 16.77 34.83
CA SER A 158 19.86 17.72 35.76
C SER A 158 19.87 17.21 37.22
N GLN A 159 18.82 16.46 37.61
CA GLN A 159 18.75 15.83 38.93
C GLN A 159 19.76 14.69 39.07
N ILE A 160 19.93 13.87 38.05
CA ILE A 160 20.91 12.77 38.04
C ILE A 160 22.34 13.31 38.16
N ILE A 161 22.64 14.36 37.39
CA ILE A 161 23.98 14.97 37.43
C ILE A 161 24.29 15.55 38.83
N LYS A 162 23.35 16.27 39.44
CA LYS A 162 23.50 16.86 40.77
C LYS A 162 23.48 15.83 41.92
N GLY A 163 22.91 14.66 41.71
CA GLY A 163 22.86 13.58 42.71
C GLY A 163 24.11 12.69 42.72
N ASN A 164 25.01 12.87 41.76
CA ASN A 164 26.27 12.16 41.66
C ASN A 164 27.49 13.02 42.10
N GLU A 165 27.28 14.23 42.62
CA GLU A 165 28.25 15.03 43.35
C GLU A 165 28.02 14.85 44.85
#